data_9f0d8a514dda318e3263bbdade9d8e2f
#
_entry.id   9f0d8a514dda318e3263bbdade9d8e2f
#
_cell.length_a   1.000
_cell.length_b   1.000
_cell.length_c   1.000
_cell.angle_alpha   90.00
_cell.angle_beta   90.00
_cell.angle_gamma   90.00
#
_symmetry.space_group_name_H-M   'P 1'
#
loop_
_entity.id
_entity.type
_entity.pdbx_description
1 polymer ?
#
loop_
_entity_poly.entity_id
_entity_poly.type
_entity_poly.pdbx_seq_one_letter_code
_entity_poly.pdbx_strand_id
1 'polypeptide(L)' 'MSTTASYSVSGMTCSHCVAAVSEEVGRLGGVSAVEVDLNVGGDSRVRVTSAAPLPVDAVRNAVDEAGYVLVS' A
#
# COMPACT_ATOMS: atom_id res chain seq x y z
N MET A 1 -13.10 8.07 -13.68
CA MET A 1 -12.03 8.92 -13.10
C MET A 1 -11.28 8.15 -12.04
N SER A 2 -9.99 8.41 -11.90
CA SER A 2 -9.20 7.68 -10.91
C SER A 2 -9.26 8.36 -9.54
N THR A 3 -9.14 7.54 -8.51
CA THR A 3 -9.13 7.94 -7.11
C THR A 3 -7.76 7.63 -6.54
N THR A 4 -7.17 8.60 -5.82
CA THR A 4 -5.90 8.39 -5.13
C THR A 4 -6.14 8.44 -3.63
N ALA A 5 -5.68 7.42 -2.92
CA ALA A 5 -5.78 7.33 -1.47
C ALA A 5 -4.40 7.05 -0.88
N SER A 6 -4.16 7.59 0.31
CA SER A 6 -2.89 7.39 1.02
C SER A 6 -3.13 6.55 2.27
N TYR A 7 -2.18 5.67 2.54
CA TYR A 7 -2.21 4.79 3.70
C TYR A 7 -0.87 4.82 4.42
N SER A 8 -0.88 4.58 5.72
CA SER A 8 0.33 4.47 6.52
C SER A 8 0.59 3.01 6.85
N VAL A 9 1.81 2.54 6.60
CA VAL A 9 2.21 1.15 6.78
C VAL A 9 3.45 1.11 7.65
N SER A 10 3.41 0.31 8.70
CA SER A 10 4.54 0.14 9.61
C SER A 10 5.37 -1.10 9.24
N GLY A 11 6.62 -1.11 9.66
CA GLY A 11 7.52 -2.24 9.51
C GLY A 11 8.33 -2.27 8.23
N MET A 12 8.16 -1.29 7.36
CA MET A 12 8.92 -1.22 6.09
C MET A 12 10.31 -0.62 6.36
N THR A 13 11.35 -1.38 6.03
CA THR A 13 12.72 -1.00 6.36
C THR A 13 13.66 -0.93 5.16
N CYS A 14 13.25 -1.41 3.99
CA CYS A 14 14.13 -1.44 2.82
C CYS A 14 13.31 -1.48 1.52
N SER A 15 14.00 -1.42 0.39
CA SER A 15 13.35 -1.41 -0.92
C SER A 15 12.61 -2.72 -1.24
N HIS A 16 13.03 -3.84 -0.65
CA HIS A 16 12.30 -5.09 -0.83
C HIS A 16 10.91 -5.01 -0.19
N CYS A 17 10.79 -4.29 0.91
CA CYS A 17 9.49 -4.04 1.55
C CYS A 17 8.59 -3.24 0.62
N VAL A 18 9.14 -2.22 -0.01
CA VAL A 18 8.41 -1.40 -1.00
C VAL A 18 7.88 -2.28 -2.13
N ALA A 19 8.73 -3.14 -2.68
CA ALA A 19 8.35 -4.02 -3.77
C ALA A 19 7.24 -5.00 -3.35
N ALA A 20 7.36 -5.59 -2.16
CA ALA A 20 6.37 -6.55 -1.67
C ALA A 20 5.00 -5.89 -1.49
N VAL A 21 4.95 -4.73 -0.85
CA VAL A 21 3.68 -4.01 -0.64
C VAL A 21 3.09 -3.55 -1.97
N SER A 22 3.92 -2.99 -2.85
CA SER A 22 3.47 -2.52 -4.17
C SER A 22 2.88 -3.66 -4.99
N GLU A 23 3.49 -4.84 -4.95
CA GLU A 23 3.02 -6.00 -5.68
C GLU A 23 1.68 -6.49 -5.15
N GLU A 24 1.56 -6.65 -3.84
CA GLU A 24 0.32 -7.15 -3.24
C GLU A 24 -0.83 -6.16 -3.41
N VAL A 25 -0.60 -4.87 -3.17
CA VAL A 25 -1.62 -3.84 -3.35
C VAL A 25 -1.97 -3.70 -4.84
N GLY A 26 -0.98 -3.81 -5.72
CA GLY A 26 -1.21 -3.72 -7.16
C GLY A 26 -2.07 -4.84 -7.74
N ARG A 27 -2.23 -5.95 -7.02
CA ARG A 27 -3.10 -7.06 -7.44
C ARG A 27 -4.57 -6.79 -7.18
N LEU A 28 -4.89 -5.77 -6.38
CA LEU A 28 -6.30 -5.44 -6.11
C LEU A 28 -6.96 -4.93 -7.38
N GLY A 29 -8.20 -5.37 -7.60
CA GLY A 29 -8.95 -4.98 -8.78
C GLY A 29 -9.14 -3.47 -8.88
N GLY A 30 -8.87 -2.91 -10.05
CA GLY A 30 -9.03 -1.49 -10.29
C GLY A 30 -7.82 -0.63 -9.97
N VAL A 31 -6.78 -1.18 -9.37
CA VAL A 31 -5.56 -0.42 -9.06
C VAL A 31 -4.76 -0.18 -10.34
N SER A 32 -4.45 1.09 -10.61
CA SER A 32 -3.66 1.48 -11.78
C SER A 32 -2.23 1.86 -11.41
N ALA A 33 -1.99 2.33 -10.18
CA ALA A 33 -0.64 2.71 -9.75
C ALA A 33 -0.51 2.60 -8.23
N VAL A 34 0.68 2.27 -7.78
CA VAL A 34 1.03 2.25 -6.35
C VAL A 34 2.37 2.97 -6.21
N GLU A 35 2.41 3.97 -5.33
CA GLU A 35 3.63 4.68 -5.01
C GLU A 35 3.90 4.55 -3.52
N VAL A 36 5.14 4.30 -3.15
CA VAL A 36 5.53 4.13 -1.75
C VAL A 36 6.65 5.10 -1.41
N ASP A 37 6.42 5.91 -0.37
CA ASP A 37 7.45 6.74 0.23
C ASP A 37 7.98 6.01 1.46
N LEU A 38 9.14 5.40 1.33
CA LEU A 38 9.75 4.62 2.40
C LEU A 38 10.24 5.54 3.51
N ASN A 39 9.86 5.23 4.75
CA ASN A 39 10.31 5.96 5.93
C ASN A 39 10.82 4.94 6.96
N VAL A 40 12.13 4.71 6.94
CA VAL A 40 12.77 3.77 7.86
C VAL A 40 12.71 4.34 9.27
N GLY A 41 12.25 3.53 10.23
CA GLY A 41 12.10 3.96 11.60
C GLY A 41 10.78 4.61 11.93
N GLY A 42 9.90 4.77 10.93
CA GLY A 42 8.55 5.31 11.11
C GLY A 42 7.58 4.64 10.16
N ASP A 43 6.38 5.21 10.05
CA ASP A 43 5.39 4.69 9.12
C ASP A 43 5.69 5.18 7.71
N SER A 44 5.73 4.25 6.76
CA SER A 44 5.88 4.57 5.35
C SER A 44 4.53 4.91 4.75
N ARG A 45 4.52 5.81 3.78
CA ARG A 45 3.28 6.20 3.10
C ARG A 45 3.13 5.45 1.80
N VAL A 46 1.95 4.85 1.62
CA VAL A 46 1.59 4.15 0.39
C VAL A 46 0.45 4.91 -0.27
N ARG A 47 0.67 5.38 -1.49
CA ARG A 47 -0.36 6.03 -2.30
C ARG A 47 -0.84 5.07 -3.36
N VAL A 48 -2.14 4.88 -3.41
CA VAL A 48 -2.78 3.94 -4.34
C VAL A 48 -3.72 4.72 -5.25
N THR A 49 -3.51 4.62 -6.55
CA THR A 49 -4.41 5.17 -7.55
C THR A 49 -5.23 4.04 -8.14
N SER A 50 -6.55 4.19 -8.12
CA SER A 50 -7.47 3.16 -8.60
C SER A 50 -8.62 3.79 -9.38
N ALA A 51 -9.30 2.97 -10.17
CA ALA A 51 -10.45 3.42 -10.96
C ALA A 51 -11.65 3.80 -10.07
N ALA A 52 -11.75 3.18 -8.90
CA ALA A 52 -12.80 3.45 -7.92
C ALA A 52 -12.21 3.34 -6.51
N PRO A 53 -12.85 3.93 -5.49
CA PRO A 53 -12.37 3.81 -4.11
C PRO A 53 -12.28 2.35 -3.70
N LEU A 54 -11.18 1.98 -3.03
CA LEU A 54 -10.97 0.63 -2.54
C LEU A 54 -11.46 0.52 -1.10
N PRO A 55 -12.05 -0.62 -0.72
CA PRO A 55 -12.35 -0.88 0.70
C PRO A 55 -11.04 -0.92 1.49
N VAL A 56 -11.01 -0.30 2.67
CA VAL A 56 -9.82 -0.31 3.50
C VAL A 56 -9.41 -1.74 3.89
N ASP A 57 -10.38 -2.62 4.06
CA ASP A 57 -10.10 -4.02 4.39
C ASP A 57 -9.32 -4.74 3.28
N ALA A 58 -9.60 -4.42 2.02
CA ALA A 58 -8.86 -4.99 0.90
C ALA A 58 -7.40 -4.55 0.93
N VAL A 59 -7.16 -3.27 1.19
CA VAL A 59 -5.79 -2.74 1.30
C VAL A 59 -5.09 -3.33 2.52
N ARG A 60 -5.78 -3.43 3.64
CA ARG A 60 -5.21 -4.04 4.85
C ARG A 60 -4.81 -5.49 4.61
N ASN A 61 -5.65 -6.26 3.96
CA ASN A 61 -5.34 -7.65 3.65
C ASN A 61 -4.13 -7.76 2.73
N ALA A 62 -4.02 -6.89 1.73
CA ALA A 62 -2.88 -6.87 0.82
C ALA A 62 -1.58 -6.54 1.58
N VAL A 63 -1.62 -5.57 2.47
CA VAL A 63 -0.47 -5.20 3.30
C VAL A 63 -0.08 -6.35 4.24
N ASP A 64 -1.08 -7.00 4.85
CA ASP A 64 -0.84 -8.17 5.72
C ASP A 64 -0.19 -9.31 4.93
N GLU A 65 -0.63 -9.59 3.72
CA GLU A 65 -0.05 -10.62 2.87
C GLU A 65 1.41 -10.32 2.53
N ALA A 66 1.75 -9.04 2.42
CA ALA A 66 3.13 -8.63 2.20
C ALA A 66 4.00 -8.76 3.46
N GLY A 67 3.38 -8.99 4.63
CA GLY A 67 4.10 -9.15 5.89
C GLY A 67 4.25 -7.88 6.70
N TYR A 68 3.44 -6.86 6.43
CA TYR A 68 3.50 -5.56 7.12
C TYR A 68 2.17 -5.24 7.75
N VAL A 69 2.07 -4.09 8.43
CA VAL A 69 0.86 -3.70 9.15
C VAL A 69 0.36 -2.36 8.63
N LEU A 70 -0.91 -2.34 8.23
CA LEU A 70 -1.58 -1.09 7.87
C LEU A 70 -1.96 -0.37 9.18
N VAL A 71 -1.45 0.85 9.35
CA VAL A 71 -1.67 1.64 10.55
C VAL A 71 -2.90 2.54 10.38
N SER A 72 -3.05 3.12 9.20
CA SER A 72 -4.21 3.99 8.95
C SER A 72 -4.51 4.18 7.48
#